data_035206c2fb7acbfa95acda9bc672580a
#
_entry.id   035206c2fb7acbfa95acda9bc672580a
#
_cell.length_a   1.000
_cell.length_b   1.000
_cell.length_c   1.000
_cell.angle_alpha   90.00
_cell.angle_beta   90.00
_cell.angle_gamma   90.00
#
_symmetry.space_group_name_H-M   'P 1'
#
loop_
_entity.id
_entity.type
_entity.pdbx_description
1 polymer ?
#
loop_
_entity_poly.entity_id
_entity_poly.type
_entity_poly.pdbx_seq_one_letter_code
_entity_poly.pdbx_strand_id
1 'polypeptide(L)'
;MGVSCYELEFKDIKKKVLDSINELYFKDYYIIHNDVNERSITHKLAIYLQNQFTDYDVDCEYNRNMKNPKKITFIERNTRNRVFPDIIVHKRGEISNNLIIFEIKKCKDDNVTNKYLENKKHDIEKLKGYVNNNDEVPLKYKYGFFLEIHKDFFFIEIYFNDKSKKDVIEKRLKDDNFKMSGN
;
A
#
# COMPACT_ATOMS: atom_id res chain seq x y z
N MET A 1 -23.12 -21.59 4.08
CA MET A 1 -22.23 -21.24 2.96
C MET A 1 -20.81 -21.22 3.52
N GLY A 2 -19.89 -22.05 3.02
CA GLY A 2 -18.50 -22.09 3.51
C GLY A 2 -17.73 -20.88 2.98
N VAL A 3 -16.96 -20.22 3.85
CA VAL A 3 -16.02 -19.16 3.45
C VAL A 3 -14.92 -19.78 2.60
N SER A 4 -14.57 -19.21 1.45
CA SER A 4 -13.52 -19.76 0.60
C SER A 4 -12.15 -19.62 1.27
N CYS A 5 -11.20 -20.50 0.98
CA CYS A 5 -9.83 -20.42 1.50
C CYS A 5 -9.16 -19.09 1.10
N TYR A 6 -9.48 -18.55 -0.08
CA TYR A 6 -9.01 -17.26 -0.57
C TYR A 6 -9.57 -16.08 0.26
N GLU A 7 -10.83 -16.15 0.70
CA GLU A 7 -11.43 -15.11 1.54
C GLU A 7 -10.84 -15.12 2.96
N LEU A 8 -10.49 -16.30 3.49
CA LEU A 8 -9.80 -16.41 4.78
C LEU A 8 -8.39 -15.84 4.70
N GLU A 9 -7.64 -16.15 3.64
CA GLU A 9 -6.31 -15.58 3.39
C GLU A 9 -6.36 -14.04 3.31
N PHE A 10 -7.28 -13.47 2.53
CA PHE A 10 -7.42 -12.03 2.39
C PHE A 10 -7.81 -11.34 3.70
N LYS A 11 -8.70 -11.94 4.49
CA LYS A 11 -9.11 -11.41 5.79
C LYS A 11 -7.93 -11.29 6.77
N ASP A 12 -7.04 -12.28 6.78
CA ASP A 12 -5.83 -12.25 7.60
C ASP A 12 -4.84 -11.19 7.13
N ILE A 13 -4.59 -11.12 5.82
CA ILE A 13 -3.74 -10.09 5.21
C ILE A 13 -4.25 -8.69 5.53
N LYS A 14 -5.54 -8.46 5.33
CA LYS A 14 -6.21 -7.18 5.63
C LYS A 14 -6.04 -6.80 7.10
N LYS A 15 -6.22 -7.77 8.02
CA LYS A 15 -6.02 -7.56 9.45
C LYS A 15 -4.59 -7.14 9.76
N LYS A 16 -3.58 -7.86 9.25
CA LYS A 16 -2.16 -7.54 9.45
C LYS A 16 -1.80 -6.15 8.95
N VAL A 17 -2.32 -5.74 7.80
CA VAL A 17 -2.12 -4.38 7.25
C VAL A 17 -2.75 -3.34 8.16
N LEU A 18 -3.99 -3.54 8.61
CA LEU A 18 -4.68 -2.61 9.51
C LEU A 18 -3.98 -2.49 10.86
N ASP A 19 -3.50 -3.60 11.43
CA ASP A 19 -2.74 -3.62 12.68
C ASP A 19 -1.43 -2.83 12.53
N SER A 20 -0.72 -2.97 11.39
CA SER A 20 0.51 -2.20 11.09
C SER A 20 0.24 -0.69 10.97
N ILE A 21 -0.87 -0.30 10.34
CA ILE A 21 -1.26 1.12 10.23
C ILE A 21 -1.67 1.68 11.59
N ASN A 22 -2.42 0.93 12.39
CA ASN A 22 -2.77 1.33 13.75
C ASN A 22 -1.50 1.52 14.61
N GLU A 23 -0.51 0.62 14.48
CA GLU A 23 0.77 0.73 15.19
C GLU A 23 1.55 1.97 14.77
N LEU A 24 1.56 2.32 13.47
CA LEU A 24 2.14 3.56 12.96
C LEU A 24 1.50 4.79 13.62
N TYR A 25 0.17 4.87 13.67
CA TYR A 25 -0.52 5.99 14.31
C TYR A 25 -0.29 6.03 15.81
N PHE A 26 -0.19 4.88 16.46
CA PHE A 26 0.05 4.80 17.89
C PHE A 26 1.47 5.23 18.29
N LYS A 27 2.48 4.71 17.60
CA LYS A 27 3.88 4.90 18.00
C LYS A 27 4.54 6.12 17.36
N ASP A 28 4.13 6.46 16.13
CA ASP A 28 4.76 7.49 15.31
C ASP A 28 3.79 8.66 15.02
N TYR A 29 2.83 8.93 15.93
CA TYR A 29 1.89 10.04 15.84
C TYR A 29 2.56 11.37 15.50
N TYR A 30 3.74 11.63 16.09
CA TYR A 30 4.49 12.86 15.86
C TYR A 30 4.82 13.09 14.38
N ILE A 31 5.29 12.08 13.65
CA ILE A 31 5.66 12.25 12.24
C ILE A 31 4.45 12.40 11.31
N ILE A 32 3.31 11.88 11.73
CA ILE A 32 2.06 12.04 10.98
C ILE A 32 1.54 13.48 11.13
N HIS A 33 1.55 14.03 12.35
CA HIS A 33 0.98 15.33 12.68
C HIS A 33 1.87 16.52 12.30
N ASN A 34 3.17 16.30 12.20
CA ASN A 34 4.13 17.33 11.81
C ASN A 34 4.47 17.23 10.31
N ASP A 35 5.13 18.24 9.75
CA ASP A 35 5.45 18.29 8.32
C ASP A 35 6.68 17.42 7.95
N VAL A 36 6.72 16.20 8.50
CA VAL A 36 7.71 15.20 8.13
C VAL A 36 7.33 14.62 6.76
N ASN A 37 8.34 14.32 5.94
CA ASN A 37 8.12 13.84 4.59
C ASN A 37 7.46 12.45 4.54
N GLU A 38 6.77 12.16 3.44
CA GLU A 38 6.06 10.91 3.17
C GLU A 38 6.97 9.67 3.29
N ARG A 39 8.25 9.77 2.86
CA ARG A 39 9.21 8.66 2.93
C ARG A 39 9.50 8.20 4.36
N SER A 40 9.54 9.13 5.33
CA SER A 40 9.74 8.78 6.74
C SER A 40 8.56 7.96 7.28
N ILE A 41 7.34 8.32 6.89
CA ILE A 41 6.11 7.59 7.25
C ILE A 41 6.13 6.21 6.58
N THR A 42 6.43 6.15 5.29
CA THR A 42 6.56 4.92 4.51
C THR A 42 7.58 3.96 5.14
N HIS A 43 8.76 4.46 5.54
CA HIS A 43 9.78 3.67 6.21
C HIS A 43 9.28 3.07 7.53
N LYS A 44 8.59 3.87 8.35
CA LYS A 44 8.03 3.39 9.62
C LYS A 44 6.95 2.33 9.42
N LEU A 45 6.05 2.57 8.46
CA LEU A 45 5.03 1.58 8.11
C LEU A 45 5.65 0.26 7.63
N ALA A 46 6.73 0.32 6.83
CA ALA A 46 7.43 -0.89 6.38
C ALA A 46 7.98 -1.72 7.54
N ILE A 47 8.49 -1.08 8.61
CA ILE A 47 8.93 -1.79 9.83
C ILE A 47 7.77 -2.53 10.49
N TYR A 48 6.61 -1.88 10.64
CA TYR A 48 5.44 -2.50 11.25
C TYR A 48 4.86 -3.63 10.39
N LEU A 49 4.84 -3.45 9.07
CA LEU A 49 4.47 -4.52 8.13
C LEU A 49 5.45 -5.71 8.24
N GLN A 50 6.76 -5.49 8.33
CA GLN A 50 7.74 -6.58 8.48
C GLN A 50 7.47 -7.39 9.75
N ASN A 51 7.06 -6.76 10.85
CA ASN A 51 6.71 -7.46 12.09
C ASN A 51 5.48 -8.35 11.94
N GLN A 52 4.54 -8.00 11.05
CA GLN A 52 3.32 -8.78 10.78
C GLN A 52 3.52 -9.87 9.71
N PHE A 53 4.43 -9.64 8.76
CA PHE A 53 4.68 -10.52 7.63
C PHE A 53 6.04 -11.21 7.73
N THR A 54 6.24 -12.00 8.80
CA THR A 54 7.53 -12.63 9.15
C THR A 54 8.05 -13.62 8.11
N ASP A 55 7.15 -14.22 7.30
CA ASP A 55 7.51 -15.15 6.23
C ASP A 55 7.81 -14.47 4.89
N TYR A 56 7.76 -13.13 4.85
CA TYR A 56 7.98 -12.31 3.67
C TYR A 56 9.06 -11.26 3.94
N ASP A 57 9.66 -10.77 2.86
CA ASP A 57 10.49 -9.56 2.89
C ASP A 57 9.60 -8.34 2.68
N VAL A 58 9.83 -7.26 3.44
CA VAL A 58 9.18 -5.96 3.24
C VAL A 58 10.23 -4.94 2.82
N ASP A 59 10.11 -4.44 1.60
CA ASP A 59 11.07 -3.53 1.00
C ASP A 59 10.43 -2.21 0.59
N CYS A 60 11.13 -1.09 0.82
CA CYS A 60 10.77 0.23 0.28
C CYS A 60 11.46 0.49 -1.06
N GLU A 61 10.78 1.19 -1.97
CA GLU A 61 11.32 1.62 -3.28
C GLU A 61 12.00 0.49 -4.09
N TYR A 62 11.59 -0.76 -3.89
CA TYR A 62 12.20 -1.91 -4.52
C TYR A 62 11.84 -2.01 -6.01
N ASN A 63 12.78 -1.63 -6.86
CA ASN A 63 12.59 -1.43 -8.29
C ASN A 63 12.98 -2.63 -9.18
N ARG A 64 13.18 -3.81 -8.61
CA ARG A 64 13.56 -5.01 -9.35
C ARG A 64 12.41 -6.00 -9.51
N ASN A 65 12.37 -6.65 -10.66
CA ASN A 65 11.62 -7.86 -10.93
C ASN A 65 12.63 -8.93 -11.34
N MET A 66 13.02 -9.79 -10.39
CA MET A 66 14.19 -10.66 -10.52
C MET A 66 15.46 -9.83 -10.81
N LYS A 67 16.15 -10.13 -11.91
CA LYS A 67 17.36 -9.40 -12.36
C LYS A 67 17.04 -8.12 -13.14
N ASN A 68 15.80 -7.94 -13.59
CA ASN A 68 15.38 -6.83 -14.44
C ASN A 68 14.79 -5.65 -13.65
N PRO A 69 14.84 -4.42 -14.19
CA PRO A 69 14.10 -3.31 -13.63
C PRO A 69 12.58 -3.60 -13.64
N LYS A 70 11.89 -3.24 -12.55
CA LYS A 70 10.43 -3.30 -12.49
C LYS A 70 9.84 -2.25 -13.43
N LYS A 71 8.96 -2.68 -14.34
CA LYS A 71 8.30 -1.81 -15.32
C LYS A 71 6.82 -2.15 -15.39
N ILE A 72 6.00 -1.14 -15.65
CA ILE A 72 4.59 -1.28 -15.97
C ILE A 72 4.27 -0.54 -17.26
N THR A 73 3.21 -0.99 -17.93
CA THR A 73 2.64 -0.31 -19.11
C THR A 73 1.51 0.61 -18.66
N PHE A 74 1.67 1.91 -18.92
CA PHE A 74 0.64 2.91 -18.70
C PHE A 74 -0.30 2.94 -19.89
N ILE A 75 -1.53 2.44 -19.72
CA ILE A 75 -2.52 2.25 -20.80
C ILE A 75 -2.86 3.60 -21.45
N GLU A 76 -3.11 4.63 -20.65
CA GLU A 76 -3.52 5.96 -21.16
C GLU A 76 -2.42 6.63 -22.03
N ARG A 77 -1.14 6.33 -21.76
CA ARG A 77 0.01 6.95 -22.45
C ARG A 77 0.70 6.03 -23.43
N ASN A 78 0.30 4.77 -23.48
CA ASN A 78 0.97 3.69 -24.24
C ASN A 78 2.49 3.69 -24.03
N THR A 79 2.94 3.90 -22.78
CA THR A 79 4.37 3.96 -22.42
C THR A 79 4.68 2.93 -21.36
N ARG A 80 5.85 2.30 -21.46
CA ARG A 80 6.37 1.34 -20.49
C ARG A 80 7.51 1.95 -19.71
N ASN A 81 7.26 2.33 -18.46
CA ASN A 81 8.20 3.04 -17.61
C ASN A 81 8.71 2.21 -16.43
N ARG A 82 9.92 2.53 -15.97
CA ARG A 82 10.42 2.04 -14.69
C ARG A 82 9.56 2.61 -13.57
N VAL A 83 9.29 1.78 -12.56
CA VAL A 83 8.47 2.13 -11.42
C VAL A 83 9.15 1.77 -10.11
N PHE A 84 8.86 2.57 -9.10
CA PHE A 84 9.37 2.45 -7.75
C PHE A 84 8.15 2.45 -6.82
N PRO A 85 7.68 1.28 -6.39
CA PRO A 85 6.59 1.21 -5.42
C PRO A 85 7.07 1.68 -4.06
N ASP A 86 6.19 2.30 -3.29
CA ASP A 86 6.56 2.81 -1.96
C ASP A 86 6.93 1.68 -1.00
N ILE A 87 6.08 0.64 -0.90
CA ILE A 87 6.37 -0.57 -0.12
C ILE A 87 5.91 -1.80 -0.91
N ILE A 88 6.65 -2.91 -0.76
CA ILE A 88 6.22 -4.22 -1.23
C ILE A 88 6.38 -5.27 -0.15
N VAL A 89 5.47 -6.24 -0.12
CA VAL A 89 5.56 -7.47 0.67
C VAL A 89 5.71 -8.63 -0.32
N HIS A 90 6.85 -9.27 -0.31
CA HIS A 90 7.20 -10.28 -1.32
C HIS A 90 8.24 -11.28 -0.80
N LYS A 91 8.60 -12.26 -1.60
CA LYS A 91 9.84 -13.03 -1.40
C LYS A 91 10.86 -12.63 -2.44
N ARG A 92 12.03 -12.18 -2.01
CA ARG A 92 13.10 -11.77 -2.93
C ARG A 92 13.53 -12.93 -3.81
N GLY A 93 13.61 -12.68 -5.12
CA GLY A 93 13.97 -13.72 -6.09
C GLY A 93 12.82 -14.62 -6.53
N GLU A 94 11.58 -14.41 -6.08
CA GLU A 94 10.41 -15.23 -6.38
C GLU A 94 9.22 -14.39 -6.87
N ILE A 95 8.87 -14.47 -8.16
CA ILE A 95 7.72 -13.72 -8.73
C ILE A 95 6.38 -14.28 -8.21
N SER A 96 6.29 -15.60 -7.97
CA SER A 96 5.06 -16.26 -7.52
C SER A 96 4.61 -15.81 -6.13
N ASN A 97 5.52 -15.24 -5.33
CA ASN A 97 5.32 -14.80 -3.97
C ASN A 97 5.30 -13.27 -3.81
N ASN A 98 4.92 -12.54 -4.85
CA ASN A 98 4.60 -11.12 -4.78
C ASN A 98 3.21 -10.96 -4.14
N LEU A 99 3.15 -10.64 -2.86
CA LEU A 99 1.90 -10.63 -2.09
C LEU A 99 1.19 -9.28 -2.16
N ILE A 100 1.83 -8.23 -1.65
CA ILE A 100 1.22 -6.89 -1.55
C ILE A 100 2.15 -5.84 -2.15
N ILE A 101 1.54 -4.82 -2.74
CA ILE A 101 2.23 -3.62 -3.17
C ILE A 101 1.45 -2.39 -2.68
N PHE A 102 2.16 -1.37 -2.20
CA PHE A 102 1.60 -0.13 -1.70
C PHE A 102 2.04 1.05 -2.54
N GLU A 103 1.11 1.98 -2.74
CA GLU A 103 1.35 3.38 -3.05
C GLU A 103 0.74 4.20 -1.91
N ILE A 104 1.51 5.14 -1.36
CA ILE A 104 1.19 5.85 -0.12
C ILE A 104 1.16 7.35 -0.39
N LYS A 105 0.18 8.04 0.17
CA LYS A 105 0.09 9.50 0.17
C LYS A 105 -0.10 10.04 1.57
N LYS A 106 0.78 10.95 1.98
CA LYS A 106 0.52 11.80 3.12
C LYS A 106 -0.35 12.98 2.68
N CYS A 107 -1.56 13.06 3.22
CA CYS A 107 -2.47 14.15 2.95
C CYS A 107 -2.21 15.29 3.94
N LYS A 108 -1.88 16.48 3.41
CA LYS A 108 -1.90 17.72 4.17
C LYS A 108 -3.33 18.25 4.18
N ASP A 109 -3.81 18.64 5.36
CA ASP A 109 -5.19 19.02 5.64
C ASP A 109 -5.94 19.72 4.49
N ASP A 110 -7.19 19.29 4.27
CA ASP A 110 -8.33 19.89 3.56
C ASP A 110 -8.15 20.54 2.17
N ASN A 111 -6.95 20.75 1.68
CA ASN A 111 -6.72 21.32 0.36
C ASN A 111 -6.47 20.24 -0.69
N VAL A 112 -7.55 19.60 -1.17
CA VAL A 112 -7.51 18.77 -2.36
C VAL A 112 -7.26 19.65 -3.58
N THR A 113 -6.00 19.79 -3.98
CA THR A 113 -5.61 20.52 -5.18
C THR A 113 -5.77 19.65 -6.43
N ASN A 114 -5.95 20.28 -7.60
CA ASN A 114 -5.96 19.57 -8.88
C ASN A 114 -4.69 18.69 -9.05
N LYS A 115 -3.52 19.24 -8.66
CA LYS A 115 -2.24 18.52 -8.68
C LYS A 115 -2.28 17.26 -7.79
N TYR A 116 -2.91 17.33 -6.62
CA TYR A 116 -3.10 16.16 -5.75
C TYR A 116 -3.93 15.08 -6.45
N LEU A 117 -5.06 15.46 -7.06
CA LEU A 117 -5.95 14.53 -7.77
C LEU A 117 -5.25 13.86 -8.97
N GLU A 118 -4.46 14.61 -9.73
CA GLU A 118 -3.67 14.08 -10.84
C GLU A 118 -2.62 13.06 -10.34
N ASN A 119 -1.90 13.39 -9.27
CA ASN A 119 -0.91 12.49 -8.66
C ASN A 119 -1.59 11.22 -8.13
N LYS A 120 -2.72 11.37 -7.42
CA LYS A 120 -3.51 10.22 -6.94
C LYS A 120 -3.94 9.31 -8.10
N LYS A 121 -4.47 9.90 -9.18
CA LYS A 121 -4.87 9.13 -10.38
C LYS A 121 -3.68 8.36 -10.95
N HIS A 122 -2.51 8.99 -11.04
CA HIS A 122 -1.30 8.36 -11.54
C HIS A 122 -0.82 7.20 -10.66
N ASP A 123 -0.85 7.35 -9.32
CA ASP A 123 -0.45 6.29 -8.41
C ASP A 123 -1.45 5.11 -8.41
N ILE A 124 -2.74 5.39 -8.55
CA ILE A 124 -3.75 4.35 -8.75
C ILE A 124 -3.54 3.62 -10.09
N GLU A 125 -3.17 4.32 -11.16
CA GLU A 125 -2.84 3.71 -12.45
C GLU A 125 -1.62 2.79 -12.32
N LYS A 126 -0.56 3.23 -11.63
CA LYS A 126 0.60 2.37 -11.29
C LYS A 126 0.16 1.12 -10.54
N LEU A 127 -0.67 1.30 -9.51
CA LEU A 127 -1.13 0.22 -8.65
C LEU A 127 -1.89 -0.85 -9.45
N LYS A 128 -2.81 -0.42 -10.33
CA LYS A 128 -3.52 -1.31 -11.25
C LYS A 128 -2.56 -2.04 -12.19
N GLY A 129 -1.51 -1.36 -12.66
CA GLY A 129 -0.45 -1.97 -13.49
C GLY A 129 0.33 -3.06 -12.75
N TYR A 130 0.58 -2.90 -11.45
CA TYR A 130 1.29 -3.89 -10.64
C TYR A 130 0.49 -5.18 -10.41
N VAL A 131 -0.81 -5.06 -10.18
CA VAL A 131 -1.69 -6.22 -9.92
C VAL A 131 -2.24 -6.83 -11.20
N ASN A 132 -2.15 -6.12 -12.34
CA ASN A 132 -2.63 -6.57 -13.63
C ASN A 132 -1.62 -7.49 -14.30
N ASN A 133 -2.06 -8.68 -14.72
CA ASN A 133 -1.20 -9.69 -15.33
C ASN A 133 -1.09 -9.57 -16.89
N ASN A 134 -1.49 -8.45 -17.49
CA ASN A 134 -1.53 -8.30 -18.94
C ASN A 134 -0.19 -7.87 -19.59
N ASP A 135 0.84 -7.60 -18.80
CA ASP A 135 2.17 -7.27 -19.33
C ASP A 135 2.92 -8.54 -19.77
N GLU A 136 3.85 -8.40 -20.73
CA GLU A 136 4.74 -9.47 -21.20
C GLU A 136 5.52 -10.14 -20.05
N VAL A 137 5.86 -9.37 -19.01
CA VAL A 137 6.51 -9.85 -17.79
C VAL A 137 5.69 -9.35 -16.59
N PRO A 138 4.60 -10.06 -16.24
CA PRO A 138 3.70 -9.64 -15.20
C PRO A 138 4.38 -9.63 -13.84
N LEU A 139 4.07 -8.62 -13.02
CA LEU A 139 4.61 -8.48 -11.68
C LEU A 139 3.89 -9.38 -10.66
N LYS A 140 2.67 -9.81 -10.99
CA LYS A 140 1.86 -10.81 -10.26
C LYS A 140 1.61 -10.52 -8.78
N TYR A 141 1.54 -9.24 -8.36
CA TYR A 141 1.08 -8.93 -7.01
C TYR A 141 -0.37 -9.37 -6.82
N LYS A 142 -0.66 -10.05 -5.71
CA LYS A 142 -2.03 -10.47 -5.39
C LYS A 142 -2.92 -9.29 -5.02
N TYR A 143 -2.36 -8.31 -4.29
CA TYR A 143 -3.08 -7.17 -3.75
C TYR A 143 -2.30 -5.87 -3.95
N GLY A 144 -3.01 -4.82 -4.36
CA GLY A 144 -2.49 -3.45 -4.40
C GLY A 144 -3.23 -2.59 -3.39
N PHE A 145 -2.51 -1.88 -2.53
CA PHE A 145 -3.06 -0.99 -1.52
C PHE A 145 -2.68 0.45 -1.83
N PHE A 146 -3.68 1.28 -2.10
CA PHE A 146 -3.50 2.72 -2.12
C PHE A 146 -3.88 3.26 -0.74
N LEU A 147 -2.92 3.86 -0.02
CA LEU A 147 -3.08 4.32 1.34
C LEU A 147 -2.93 5.84 1.41
N GLU A 148 -3.99 6.54 1.84
CA GLU A 148 -3.95 7.95 2.19
C GLU A 148 -3.87 8.09 3.71
N ILE A 149 -2.82 8.77 4.18
CA ILE A 149 -2.55 9.03 5.60
C ILE A 149 -2.89 10.49 5.89
N HIS A 150 -3.91 10.69 6.69
CA HIS A 150 -4.34 11.98 7.25
C HIS A 150 -3.95 12.06 8.72
N LYS A 151 -4.09 13.23 9.36
CA LYS A 151 -3.75 13.38 10.78
C LYS A 151 -4.55 12.46 11.69
N ASP A 152 -5.87 12.44 11.54
CA ASP A 152 -6.79 11.76 12.46
C ASP A 152 -7.49 10.55 11.85
N PHE A 153 -7.20 10.19 10.61
CA PHE A 153 -7.80 9.05 9.92
C PHE A 153 -6.94 8.58 8.76
N PHE A 154 -7.24 7.41 8.24
CA PHE A 154 -6.66 6.92 6.99
C PHE A 154 -7.76 6.38 6.07
N PHE A 155 -7.44 6.38 4.79
CA PHE A 155 -8.27 5.82 3.74
C PHE A 155 -7.47 4.81 2.92
N ILE A 156 -8.06 3.65 2.63
CA ILE A 156 -7.42 2.59 1.84
C ILE A 156 -8.34 2.20 0.69
N GLU A 157 -7.77 2.14 -0.51
CA GLU A 157 -8.37 1.43 -1.65
C GLU A 157 -7.54 0.18 -1.93
N ILE A 158 -8.22 -0.98 -2.01
CA ILE A 158 -7.58 -2.26 -2.25
C ILE A 158 -7.97 -2.77 -3.63
N TYR A 159 -6.97 -3.07 -4.44
CA TYR A 159 -7.11 -3.61 -5.77
C TYR A 159 -6.66 -5.07 -5.78
N PHE A 160 -7.44 -5.91 -6.42
CA PHE A 160 -7.19 -7.33 -6.53
C PHE A 160 -6.67 -7.65 -7.93
N ASN A 161 -5.92 -8.72 -8.05
CA ASN A 161 -5.51 -9.27 -9.35
C ASN A 161 -6.73 -9.64 -10.22
N ASP A 162 -7.83 -10.01 -9.60
CA ASP A 162 -9.14 -10.06 -10.26
C ASP A 162 -9.71 -8.64 -10.39
N LYS A 163 -9.72 -8.12 -11.62
CA LYS A 163 -10.15 -6.74 -11.96
C LYS A 163 -11.58 -6.40 -11.51
N SER A 164 -12.42 -7.41 -11.22
CA SER A 164 -13.80 -7.23 -10.79
C SER A 164 -13.92 -6.84 -9.32
N LYS A 165 -12.84 -7.00 -8.52
CA LYS A 165 -12.85 -6.81 -7.08
C LYS A 165 -12.10 -5.55 -6.68
N LYS A 166 -12.76 -4.75 -5.86
CA LYS A 166 -12.19 -3.58 -5.16
C LYS A 166 -12.80 -3.52 -3.76
N ASP A 167 -11.98 -3.27 -2.75
CA ASP A 167 -12.44 -3.00 -1.38
C ASP A 167 -12.01 -1.60 -0.96
N VAL A 168 -12.79 -0.94 -0.10
CA VAL A 168 -12.51 0.41 0.39
C VAL A 168 -12.70 0.43 1.89
N ILE A 169 -11.74 1.01 2.59
CA ILE A 169 -11.76 1.16 4.04
C ILE A 169 -11.45 2.62 4.36
N GLU A 170 -12.34 3.25 5.12
CA GLU A 170 -12.06 4.49 5.83
C GLU A 170 -12.09 4.18 7.32
N LYS A 171 -11.07 4.59 8.06
CA LYS A 171 -11.03 4.46 9.51
C LYS A 171 -10.62 5.77 10.15
N ARG A 172 -11.49 6.29 11.04
CA ARG A 172 -11.23 7.44 11.91
C ARG A 172 -10.72 6.98 13.26
N LEU A 173 -9.63 7.57 13.74
CA LEU A 173 -8.97 7.13 14.97
C LEU A 173 -9.71 7.57 16.25
N LYS A 174 -10.60 8.57 16.13
CA LYS A 174 -11.39 9.07 17.29
C LYS A 174 -12.48 8.10 17.75
N ASP A 175 -12.85 7.12 16.92
CA ASP A 175 -13.94 6.19 17.22
C ASP A 175 -13.52 5.01 18.12
N ASP A 176 -12.22 4.75 18.26
CA ASP A 176 -11.68 3.70 19.12
C ASP A 176 -10.87 4.37 20.24
N ASN A 177 -11.47 4.64 21.43
CA ASN A 177 -10.83 5.02 22.70
C ASN A 177 -9.28 5.13 22.71
N PHE A 178 -8.74 6.05 21.91
CA PHE A 178 -7.32 6.33 21.83
C PHE A 178 -6.96 7.25 23.01
N LYS A 179 -6.87 6.67 24.21
CA LYS A 179 -6.27 7.38 25.34
C LYS A 179 -4.77 7.46 25.10
N MET A 180 -4.32 8.62 24.65
CA MET A 180 -2.93 9.00 24.69
C MET A 180 -2.45 8.91 26.14
N SER A 181 -1.68 7.89 26.49
CA SER A 181 -0.80 7.95 27.64
C SER A 181 0.42 8.79 27.24
N GLY A 182 0.23 10.09 27.28
CA GLY A 182 1.28 11.06 27.12
C GLY A 182 1.63 11.62 28.49
N ASN A 183 2.80 11.33 28.94
CA ASN A 183 3.64 12.21 29.75
C ASN A 183 5.10 11.96 29.35
#